data_58535598b9bb443ef809ddcc9a685ec6
#
_entry.id   58535598b9bb443ef809ddcc9a685ec6
#
_cell.length_a   1.000
_cell.length_b   1.000
_cell.length_c   1.000
_cell.angle_alpha   90.00
_cell.angle_beta   90.00
_cell.angle_gamma   90.00
#
_symmetry.space_group_name_H-M   'P 1'
#
loop_
_entity.id
_entity.type
_entity.pdbx_description
1 polymer ?
#
loop_
_entity_poly.entity_id
_entity_poly.type
_entity_poly.pdbx_seq_one_letter_code
_entity_poly.pdbx_strand_id
1 'polypeptide(L)'
;MKVVLKNLTKRFPNRNKKLPDVIAVNDFDFEIPDGKLIGLLGPSGCGKSTTLNLISGLEKPTSGRVFFGDTDVTDLPPENRGVGLVFQNYALYPHLTVRQNILFPLQNLKGDKKLSKDVMEAKALEAAKLVQIDSLMERKPSELSGG
;
A
#
# COMPACT_ATOMS: atom_id res chain seq x y z
N MET A 1 -7.03 12.46 6.84
CA MET A 1 -6.39 11.93 8.10
C MET A 1 -4.90 12.14 8.00
N LYS A 2 -4.28 12.83 8.97
CA LYS A 2 -2.82 13.03 9.00
C LYS A 2 -2.08 11.72 9.30
N VAL A 3 -0.86 11.59 8.77
CA VAL A 3 0.04 10.48 9.09
C VAL A 3 1.29 11.05 9.78
N VAL A 4 1.69 10.48 10.92
CA VAL A 4 2.86 10.93 11.65
C VAL A 4 3.82 9.77 11.86
N LEU A 5 5.07 9.99 11.51
CA LEU A 5 6.19 9.09 11.78
C LEU A 5 7.01 9.71 12.91
N LYS A 6 7.30 8.93 13.97
CA LYS A 6 8.08 9.40 15.13
C LYS A 6 9.29 8.49 15.34
N ASN A 7 10.49 9.08 15.23
CA ASN A 7 11.79 8.43 15.45
C ASN A 7 11.88 7.08 14.69
N LEU A 8 11.32 7.04 13.48
CA LEU A 8 11.14 5.80 12.74
C LEU A 8 12.48 5.26 12.24
N THR A 9 12.82 4.05 12.64
CA THR A 9 14.05 3.38 12.23
C THR A 9 13.75 1.99 11.68
N LYS A 10 14.36 1.64 10.55
CA LYS A 10 14.35 0.29 9.99
C LYS A 10 15.75 -0.18 9.68
N ARG A 11 16.12 -1.30 10.27
CA ARG A 11 17.37 -2.02 10.02
C ARG A 11 17.04 -3.38 9.41
N PHE A 12 17.76 -3.76 8.39
CA PHE A 12 17.71 -5.10 7.81
C PHE A 12 18.99 -5.83 8.16
N PRO A 13 18.90 -7.06 8.69
CA PRO A 13 20.07 -7.87 8.95
C PRO A 13 20.90 -8.08 7.68
N ASN A 14 22.21 -7.90 7.76
CA ASN A 14 23.06 -8.21 6.63
C ASN A 14 23.12 -9.73 6.41
N ARG A 15 23.02 -10.16 5.16
CA ARG A 15 23.16 -11.58 4.80
C ARG A 15 24.49 -12.17 5.28
N ASN A 16 25.55 -11.39 5.18
CA ASN A 16 26.85 -11.72 5.79
C ASN A 16 26.85 -11.20 7.23
N LYS A 17 26.70 -12.09 8.21
CA LYS A 17 26.70 -11.78 9.64
C LYS A 17 27.97 -11.09 10.17
N LYS A 18 29.04 -11.03 9.37
CA LYS A 18 30.27 -10.30 9.71
C LYS A 18 30.18 -8.82 9.36
N LEU A 19 29.19 -8.42 8.60
CA LEU A 19 28.96 -7.03 8.22
C LEU A 19 27.84 -6.42 9.07
N PRO A 20 27.86 -5.10 9.32
CA PRO A 20 26.78 -4.43 10.06
C PRO A 20 25.45 -4.50 9.29
N ASP A 21 24.36 -4.39 10.02
CA ASP A 21 23.02 -4.31 9.47
C ASP A 21 22.89 -3.11 8.52
N VAL A 22 22.05 -3.26 7.51
CA VAL A 22 21.73 -2.17 6.59
C VAL A 22 20.64 -1.29 7.22
N ILE A 23 20.97 -0.03 7.48
CA ILE A 23 20.00 0.96 7.98
C ILE A 23 19.31 1.58 6.78
N ALA A 24 18.06 1.24 6.55
CA ALA A 24 17.27 1.75 5.43
C ALA A 24 16.52 3.04 5.76
N VAL A 25 16.11 3.20 7.02
CA VAL A 25 15.50 4.42 7.59
C VAL A 25 16.12 4.62 8.96
N ASN A 26 16.54 5.83 9.29
CA ASN A 26 17.22 6.13 10.55
C ASN A 26 16.63 7.35 11.21
N ASP A 27 16.03 7.17 12.40
CA ASP A 27 15.50 8.21 13.27
C ASP A 27 14.69 9.27 12.51
N PHE A 28 13.76 8.81 11.70
CA PHE A 28 13.03 9.64 10.74
C PHE A 28 11.72 10.15 11.33
N ASP A 29 11.64 11.46 11.51
CA ASP A 29 10.43 12.18 11.93
C ASP A 29 9.80 12.86 10.72
N PHE A 30 8.51 12.62 10.50
CA PHE A 30 7.82 13.22 9.38
C PHE A 30 6.31 13.26 9.62
N GLU A 31 5.68 14.31 9.12
CA GLU A 31 4.22 14.46 9.16
C GLU A 31 3.67 14.68 7.74
N ILE A 32 2.66 13.89 7.38
CA ILE A 32 1.82 14.11 6.20
C ILE A 32 0.53 14.74 6.70
N PRO A 33 0.30 16.04 6.44
CA PRO A 33 -0.93 16.71 6.88
C PRO A 33 -2.16 16.13 6.20
N ASP A 34 -3.30 16.25 6.87
CA ASP A 34 -4.57 15.80 6.29
C ASP A 34 -4.89 16.49 4.96
N GLY A 35 -5.36 15.72 4.00
CA GLY A 35 -5.76 16.20 2.68
C GLY A 35 -4.60 16.72 1.81
N LYS A 36 -3.34 16.48 2.17
CA LYS A 36 -2.17 16.91 1.39
C LYS A 36 -1.56 15.77 0.58
N LEU A 37 -1.08 16.10 -0.61
CA LEU A 37 -0.23 15.25 -1.42
C LEU A 37 1.23 15.56 -1.10
N ILE A 38 2.00 14.53 -0.74
CA ILE A 38 3.42 14.64 -0.41
C ILE A 38 4.25 13.77 -1.34
N GLY A 39 5.31 14.33 -1.91
CA GLY A 39 6.31 13.61 -2.69
C GLY A 39 7.54 13.28 -1.83
N LEU A 40 7.93 11.99 -1.80
CA LEU A 40 9.21 11.56 -1.24
C LEU A 40 10.26 11.55 -2.36
N LEU A 41 11.20 12.49 -2.31
CA LEU A 41 12.27 12.63 -3.30
C LEU A 41 13.60 12.13 -2.72
N GLY A 42 14.45 11.62 -3.59
CA GLY A 42 15.79 11.17 -3.21
C GLY A 42 16.33 10.11 -4.17
N PRO A 43 17.67 9.83 -4.12
CA PRO A 43 18.31 8.84 -4.97
C PRO A 43 17.80 7.42 -4.73
N SER A 44 18.14 6.50 -5.64
CA SER A 44 17.84 5.08 -5.44
C SER A 44 18.52 4.56 -4.16
N GLY A 45 17.81 3.73 -3.40
CA GLY A 45 18.31 3.15 -2.15
C GLY A 45 18.24 4.06 -0.92
N CYS A 46 17.72 5.29 -1.00
CA CYS A 46 17.61 6.19 0.17
C CYS A 46 16.42 5.91 1.11
N GLY A 47 15.78 4.76 1.00
CA GLY A 47 14.74 4.33 1.95
C GLY A 47 13.29 4.72 1.61
N LYS A 48 13.00 5.35 0.45
CA LYS A 48 11.62 5.76 0.07
C LYS A 48 10.61 4.62 0.11
N SER A 49 10.89 3.53 -0.59
CA SER A 49 10.02 2.36 -0.63
C SER A 49 9.90 1.69 0.75
N THR A 50 11.00 1.67 1.52
CA THR A 50 10.98 1.16 2.89
C THR A 50 10.06 2.00 3.77
N THR A 51 10.11 3.33 3.67
CA THR A 51 9.21 4.23 4.40
C THR A 51 7.75 4.00 4.05
N LEU A 52 7.42 3.84 2.75
CA LEU A 52 6.06 3.50 2.32
C LEU A 52 5.60 2.14 2.85
N ASN A 53 6.47 1.14 2.86
CA ASN A 53 6.17 -0.17 3.43
C ASN A 53 5.95 -0.12 4.95
N LEU A 54 6.68 0.72 5.67
CA LEU A 54 6.47 0.96 7.10
C LEU A 54 5.13 1.65 7.37
N ILE A 55 4.77 2.65 6.57
CA ILE A 55 3.47 3.35 6.66
C ILE A 55 2.32 2.38 6.39
N SER A 56 2.44 1.57 5.33
CA SER A 56 1.39 0.61 4.95
C SER A 56 1.31 -0.63 5.86
N GLY A 57 2.34 -0.90 6.68
CA GLY A 57 2.40 -2.06 7.56
C GLY A 57 2.92 -3.34 6.91
N LEU A 58 3.39 -3.28 5.67
CA LEU A 58 4.08 -4.40 5.01
C LEU A 58 5.44 -4.70 5.64
N GLU A 59 6.05 -3.69 6.27
CA GLU A 59 7.25 -3.83 7.07
C GLU A 59 7.00 -3.30 8.48
N LYS A 60 7.58 -3.98 9.48
CA LYS A 60 7.59 -3.48 10.86
C LYS A 60 8.84 -2.64 11.08
N PRO A 61 8.75 -1.50 11.78
CA PRO A 61 9.92 -0.73 12.17
C PRO A 61 10.76 -1.51 13.18
N THR A 62 12.07 -1.23 13.20
CA THR A 62 12.97 -1.70 14.27
C THR A 62 12.75 -0.91 15.55
N SER A 63 12.48 0.40 15.40
CA SER A 63 12.07 1.29 16.49
C SER A 63 11.28 2.48 15.93
N GLY A 64 10.67 3.26 16.81
CA GLY A 64 9.81 4.37 16.43
C GLY A 64 8.35 3.95 16.23
N ARG A 65 7.52 4.89 15.83
CA ARG A 65 6.07 4.72 15.75
C ARG A 65 5.47 5.35 14.51
N VAL A 66 4.34 4.76 14.05
CA VAL A 66 3.51 5.27 12.96
C VAL A 66 2.11 5.56 13.52
N PHE A 67 1.61 6.78 13.29
CA PHE A 67 0.28 7.19 13.72
C PHE A 67 -0.58 7.60 12.53
N PHE A 68 -1.86 7.23 12.56
CA PHE A 68 -2.90 7.71 11.67
C PHE A 68 -3.91 8.53 12.51
N GLY A 69 -3.90 9.85 12.31
CA GLY A 69 -4.50 10.77 13.27
C GLY A 69 -3.85 10.60 14.64
N ASP A 70 -4.65 10.27 15.65
CA ASP A 70 -4.21 10.02 17.02
C ASP A 70 -4.04 8.53 17.34
N THR A 71 -4.30 7.65 16.36
CA THR A 71 -4.22 6.19 16.54
C THR A 71 -2.82 5.68 16.20
N ASP A 72 -2.17 5.01 17.14
CA ASP A 72 -0.94 4.26 16.88
C ASP A 72 -1.27 3.00 16.06
N VAL A 73 -0.74 2.94 14.84
CA VAL A 73 -0.94 1.83 13.91
C VAL A 73 0.32 0.98 13.72
N THR A 74 1.35 1.22 14.50
CA THR A 74 2.68 0.60 14.33
C THR A 74 2.60 -0.92 14.27
N ASP A 75 1.83 -1.54 15.15
CA ASP A 75 1.69 -3.00 15.23
C ASP A 75 0.48 -3.56 14.48
N LEU A 76 -0.34 -2.68 13.87
CA LEU A 76 -1.49 -3.13 13.06
C LEU A 76 -1.00 -3.72 11.74
N PRO A 77 -1.55 -4.87 11.31
CA PRO A 77 -1.27 -5.42 10.00
C PRO A 77 -1.88 -4.54 8.88
N PRO A 78 -1.37 -4.64 7.64
CA PRO A 78 -1.78 -3.77 6.52
C PRO A 78 -3.29 -3.71 6.31
N GLU A 79 -3.98 -4.84 6.38
CA GLU A 79 -5.43 -4.97 6.18
C GLU A 79 -6.26 -4.19 7.20
N ASN A 80 -5.69 -3.86 8.35
CA ASN A 80 -6.36 -3.13 9.43
C ASN A 80 -5.98 -1.64 9.47
N ARG A 81 -5.06 -1.18 8.63
CA ARG A 81 -4.64 0.23 8.58
C ARG A 81 -5.54 1.13 7.73
N GLY A 82 -6.37 0.55 6.86
CA GLY A 82 -7.27 1.32 5.99
C GLY A 82 -6.54 2.16 4.93
N VAL A 83 -5.38 1.71 4.46
CA VAL A 83 -4.58 2.36 3.41
C VAL A 83 -4.58 1.54 2.13
N GLY A 84 -4.49 2.22 0.99
CA GLY A 84 -4.18 1.61 -0.29
C GLY A 84 -2.72 1.85 -0.66
N LEU A 85 -2.03 0.82 -1.13
CA LEU A 85 -0.67 0.92 -1.64
C LEU A 85 -0.63 0.46 -3.10
N VAL A 86 -0.12 1.35 -3.98
CA VAL A 86 0.16 1.00 -5.37
C VAL A 86 1.64 0.65 -5.49
N PHE A 87 1.94 -0.59 -5.87
CA PHE A 87 3.30 -1.06 -6.07
C PHE A 87 3.87 -0.55 -7.40
N GLN A 88 5.20 -0.46 -7.48
CA GLN A 88 5.88 -0.04 -8.70
C GLN A 88 5.60 -0.96 -9.90
N ASN A 89 5.35 -2.24 -9.66
CA ASN A 89 4.95 -3.23 -10.67
C ASN A 89 3.43 -3.45 -10.73
N TYR A 90 2.65 -2.53 -10.14
CA TYR A 90 1.19 -2.54 -10.04
C TYR A 90 0.59 -3.75 -9.31
N ALA A 91 1.34 -4.82 -9.08
CA ALA A 91 0.94 -6.06 -8.38
C ALA A 91 -0.38 -6.68 -8.89
N LEU A 92 -0.64 -6.57 -10.19
CA LEU A 92 -1.83 -7.16 -10.82
C LEU A 92 -1.68 -8.68 -10.93
N TYR A 93 -2.80 -9.37 -10.82
CA TYR A 93 -2.89 -10.80 -11.12
C TYR A 93 -2.97 -10.99 -12.64
N PRO A 94 -1.90 -11.44 -13.33
CA PRO A 94 -1.82 -11.40 -14.79
C PRO A 94 -2.78 -12.38 -15.48
N HIS A 95 -3.23 -13.40 -14.76
CA HIS A 95 -4.18 -14.42 -15.27
C HIS A 95 -5.65 -13.99 -15.10
N LEU A 96 -5.92 -12.95 -14.32
CA LEU A 96 -7.27 -12.41 -14.10
C LEU A 96 -7.54 -11.24 -15.05
N THR A 97 -8.80 -11.04 -15.43
CA THR A 97 -9.24 -9.83 -16.16
C THR A 97 -9.18 -8.59 -15.27
N VAL A 98 -9.33 -7.40 -15.85
CA VAL A 98 -9.46 -6.12 -15.10
C VAL A 98 -10.60 -6.23 -14.08
N ARG A 99 -11.79 -6.69 -14.52
CA ARG A 99 -12.94 -6.92 -13.64
C ARG A 99 -12.59 -7.82 -12.47
N GLN A 100 -11.95 -8.95 -12.72
CA GLN A 100 -11.58 -9.90 -11.67
C GLN A 100 -10.54 -9.34 -10.71
N ASN A 101 -9.57 -8.57 -11.21
CA ASN A 101 -8.59 -7.87 -10.36
C ASN A 101 -9.28 -6.86 -9.42
N ILE A 102 -10.26 -6.10 -9.91
CA ILE A 102 -11.01 -5.12 -9.09
C ILE A 102 -11.93 -5.84 -8.08
N LEU A 103 -12.55 -6.94 -8.47
CA LEU A 103 -13.45 -7.71 -7.60
C LEU A 103 -12.71 -8.50 -6.51
N PHE A 104 -11.46 -8.90 -6.75
CA PHE A 104 -10.69 -9.78 -5.87
C PHE A 104 -10.67 -9.32 -4.40
N PRO A 105 -10.36 -8.06 -4.07
CA PRO A 105 -10.39 -7.59 -2.68
C PRO A 105 -11.79 -7.60 -2.08
N LEU A 106 -12.83 -7.33 -2.88
CA LEU A 106 -14.23 -7.33 -2.41
C LEU A 106 -14.72 -8.74 -2.08
N GLN A 107 -14.29 -9.74 -2.88
CA GLN A 107 -14.62 -11.16 -2.67
C GLN A 107 -13.99 -11.73 -1.39
N ASN A 108 -12.88 -11.16 -0.94
CA ASN A 108 -12.16 -11.59 0.26
C ASN A 108 -12.67 -10.94 1.55
N LEU A 109 -13.66 -10.05 1.48
CA LEU A 109 -14.30 -9.46 2.68
C LEU A 109 -15.03 -10.53 3.48
N LYS A 110 -14.85 -10.49 4.81
CA LYS A 110 -15.42 -11.49 5.75
C LYS A 110 -16.34 -10.84 6.76
N GLY A 111 -17.19 -11.68 7.37
CA GLY A 111 -18.12 -11.24 8.41
C GLY A 111 -19.09 -10.17 7.93
N ASP A 112 -19.31 -9.16 8.75
CA ASP A 112 -20.24 -8.05 8.48
C ASP A 112 -19.87 -7.17 7.28
N LYS A 113 -18.62 -7.29 6.79
CA LYS A 113 -18.13 -6.58 5.60
C LYS A 113 -18.43 -7.32 4.29
N LYS A 114 -18.94 -8.55 4.34
CA LYS A 114 -19.25 -9.35 3.15
C LYS A 114 -20.33 -8.69 2.32
N LEU A 115 -20.06 -8.52 1.03
CA LEU A 115 -20.97 -7.91 0.07
C LEU A 115 -21.69 -8.98 -0.77
N SER A 116 -22.90 -8.67 -1.23
CA SER A 116 -23.57 -9.49 -2.26
C SER A 116 -22.85 -9.33 -3.60
N LYS A 117 -23.04 -10.30 -4.50
CA LYS A 117 -22.43 -10.28 -5.84
C LYS A 117 -22.81 -9.01 -6.61
N ASP A 118 -24.07 -8.62 -6.58
CA ASP A 118 -24.56 -7.44 -7.30
C ASP A 118 -23.95 -6.14 -6.78
N VAL A 119 -23.76 -6.03 -5.45
CA VAL A 119 -23.12 -4.87 -4.83
C VAL A 119 -21.62 -4.83 -5.18
N MET A 120 -20.94 -5.98 -5.22
CA MET A 120 -19.54 -6.04 -5.64
C MET A 120 -19.36 -5.60 -7.10
N GLU A 121 -20.21 -6.09 -8.00
CA GLU A 121 -20.19 -5.73 -9.42
C GLU A 121 -20.49 -4.24 -9.63
N ALA A 122 -21.48 -3.70 -8.95
CA ALA A 122 -21.80 -2.26 -9.01
C ALA A 122 -20.60 -1.40 -8.58
N LYS A 123 -19.96 -1.75 -7.44
CA LYS A 123 -18.77 -1.04 -6.95
C LYS A 123 -17.58 -1.17 -7.90
N ALA A 124 -17.37 -2.34 -8.50
CA ALA A 124 -16.30 -2.54 -9.45
C ALA A 124 -16.50 -1.70 -10.71
N LEU A 125 -17.72 -1.63 -11.23
CA LEU A 125 -18.07 -0.81 -12.38
C LEU A 125 -17.93 0.69 -12.07
N GLU A 126 -18.39 1.13 -10.90
CA GLU A 126 -18.24 2.53 -10.45
C GLU A 126 -16.77 2.94 -10.39
N ALA A 127 -15.92 2.11 -9.77
CA ALA A 127 -14.48 2.36 -9.71
C ALA A 127 -13.83 2.39 -11.11
N ALA A 128 -14.23 1.49 -12.01
CA ALA A 128 -13.72 1.45 -13.37
C ALA A 128 -14.11 2.71 -14.17
N LYS A 129 -15.33 3.18 -14.03
CA LYS A 129 -15.81 4.44 -14.65
C LYS A 129 -15.07 5.67 -14.13
N LEU A 130 -14.79 5.71 -12.82
CA LEU A 130 -14.07 6.82 -12.20
C LEU A 130 -12.69 7.05 -12.86
N VAL A 131 -12.02 5.96 -13.25
CA VAL A 131 -10.70 6.02 -13.91
C VAL A 131 -10.77 5.73 -15.42
N GLN A 132 -11.97 5.69 -16.01
CA GLN A 132 -12.22 5.56 -17.45
C GLN A 132 -11.69 4.26 -18.08
N ILE A 133 -11.78 3.14 -17.36
CA ILE A 133 -11.38 1.81 -17.85
C ILE A 133 -12.54 0.83 -17.94
N ASP A 134 -13.78 1.29 -17.84
CA ASP A 134 -14.99 0.47 -17.87
C ASP A 134 -15.13 -0.33 -19.18
N SER A 135 -14.64 0.21 -20.30
CA SER A 135 -14.58 -0.52 -21.59
C SER A 135 -13.51 -1.61 -21.63
N LEU A 136 -12.60 -1.64 -20.67
CA LEU A 136 -11.47 -2.59 -20.63
C LEU A 136 -11.68 -3.72 -19.62
N MET A 137 -12.83 -3.79 -18.96
CA MET A 137 -13.11 -4.70 -17.86
C MET A 137 -12.89 -6.19 -18.18
N GLU A 138 -13.08 -6.59 -19.42
CA GLU A 138 -12.94 -8.00 -19.86
C GLU A 138 -11.52 -8.32 -20.35
N ARG A 139 -10.63 -7.32 -20.47
CA ARG A 139 -9.24 -7.53 -20.89
C ARG A 139 -8.37 -8.05 -19.73
N LYS A 140 -7.30 -8.75 -20.08
CA LYS A 140 -6.23 -9.11 -19.15
C LYS A 140 -5.17 -8.01 -19.08
N PRO A 141 -4.39 -7.92 -17.99
CA PRO A 141 -3.30 -6.94 -17.85
C PRO A 141 -2.32 -6.95 -19.03
N SER A 142 -2.02 -8.10 -19.61
CA SER A 142 -1.14 -8.23 -20.79
C SER A 142 -1.69 -7.60 -22.07
N GLU A 143 -2.98 -7.28 -22.11
CA GLU A 143 -3.66 -6.66 -23.25
C GLU A 143 -3.83 -5.15 -23.07
N LEU A 144 -3.27 -4.60 -21.99
CA LEU A 144 -3.30 -3.18 -21.67
C LEU A 144 -1.97 -2.53 -22.00
N SER A 145 -1.99 -1.27 -22.43
CA SER A 145 -0.79 -0.45 -22.52
C SER A 145 -0.25 -0.12 -21.12
N GLY A 146 1.05 0.01 -20.97
CA GLY A 146 1.73 0.28 -19.69
C GLY A 146 1.56 1.71 -19.17
N GLY A 147 0.37 2.25 -19.22
CA GLY A 147 0.05 3.59 -18.72
C GLY A 147 -1.31 3.66 -18.11
#